data_3b84bf0c17222bca087d6ddb7f77896a
#
_entry.id   3b84bf0c17222bca087d6ddb7f77896a
#
_cell.length_a   1.000
_cell.length_b   1.000
_cell.length_c   1.000
_cell.angle_alpha   90.00
_cell.angle_beta   90.00
_cell.angle_gamma   90.00
#
_symmetry.space_group_name_H-M   'P 1'
#
loop_
_entity.id
_entity.type
_entity.pdbx_description
1 polymer ?
#
loop_
_entity_poly.entity_id
_entity_poly.type
_entity_poly.pdbx_seq_one_letter_code
_entity_poly.pdbx_strand_id
1 'polypeptide(L)'
;MIIFRTILFALPLLSLPALAGWDDVNMSPGATALGQEIFGLHMTIFWICFAIGVAVLGAMAFILFRYRKKEGVEAAKFDDSTFLEFTWTILFALILIGMSIPATITMIRAYDDTEGDINILITGHQWKWQYEYIEDEVSFFSNLSTSLDERNNLAPKGENYLLEVDEHLVIPTGARIRFLITANDVIHSWWVPDFAIKQDAIPGFVNTGWTQVNEPGIFRGQCTELCGQYHGYMPIVVEAVSPDQYKEFIMQKKEAKLQQAALTEKLWTTEELMAMGEGIYQKNCVACHQVNGQGLAPVFPALAGSDIVMNDKARQIEILMEGVQGAAMQSYAEQLTEVEIAAVITYTRKSWNNDPTGNAEIVAPKEILDLSLIHI
;
A
#
# COMPACT_ATOMS: atom_id res chain seq x y z
N MET A 1 -14.54 -51.40 21.68
CA MET A 1 -14.19 -50.06 22.20
C MET A 1 -13.02 -49.39 21.47
N ILE A 2 -12.26 -50.06 20.64
CA ILE A 2 -11.11 -49.52 19.88
C ILE A 2 -11.52 -48.90 18.53
N ILE A 3 -12.56 -49.45 17.87
CA ILE A 3 -13.06 -48.99 16.57
C ILE A 3 -13.71 -47.60 16.62
N PHE A 4 -14.35 -47.23 17.74
CA PHE A 4 -15.00 -45.92 17.91
C PHE A 4 -13.99 -44.75 18.12
N ARG A 5 -12.77 -45.03 18.59
CA ARG A 5 -11.73 -44.01 18.74
C ARG A 5 -11.00 -43.64 17.43
N THR A 6 -10.95 -44.59 16.50
CA THR A 6 -10.30 -44.34 15.17
C THR A 6 -11.18 -43.53 14.24
N ILE A 7 -12.51 -43.59 14.37
CA ILE A 7 -13.45 -42.82 13.55
C ILE A 7 -13.50 -41.34 13.98
N LEU A 8 -13.28 -41.04 15.27
CA LEU A 8 -13.27 -39.65 15.75
C LEU A 8 -12.03 -38.85 15.31
N PHE A 9 -10.93 -39.52 14.92
CA PHE A 9 -9.71 -38.85 14.40
C PHE A 9 -9.72 -38.70 12.88
N ALA A 10 -10.60 -39.37 12.17
CA ALA A 10 -10.74 -39.27 10.71
C ALA A 10 -11.77 -38.22 10.26
N LEU A 11 -12.67 -37.78 11.18
CA LEU A 11 -13.69 -36.77 10.85
C LEU A 11 -13.15 -35.36 10.51
N PRO A 12 -12.05 -34.87 11.08
CA PRO A 12 -11.53 -33.55 10.65
C PRO A 12 -10.83 -33.54 9.27
N LEU A 13 -10.54 -34.69 8.68
CA LEU A 13 -9.97 -34.79 7.34
C LEU A 13 -11.03 -34.78 6.21
N LEU A 14 -12.31 -34.79 6.58
CA LEU A 14 -13.46 -34.63 5.67
C LEU A 14 -14.04 -33.21 5.71
N SER A 15 -13.33 -32.25 6.31
CA SER A 15 -13.68 -30.85 6.18
C SER A 15 -13.58 -30.45 4.71
N LEU A 16 -14.67 -29.89 4.20
CA LEU A 16 -14.95 -29.29 2.90
C LEU A 16 -13.68 -28.95 2.12
N PRO A 17 -13.64 -29.22 0.82
CA PRO A 17 -12.50 -28.77 0.00
C PRO A 17 -12.31 -27.29 0.25
N ALA A 18 -11.18 -26.89 0.79
CA ALA A 18 -10.77 -25.51 0.74
C ALA A 18 -10.80 -25.13 -0.74
N LEU A 19 -11.58 -24.11 -1.11
CA LEU A 19 -11.68 -23.64 -2.47
C LEU A 19 -10.39 -22.92 -2.93
N ALA A 20 -9.43 -22.74 -2.02
CA ALA A 20 -8.11 -22.19 -2.31
C ALA A 20 -7.27 -23.23 -3.08
N GLY A 21 -6.79 -22.85 -4.24
CA GLY A 21 -5.83 -23.58 -5.02
C GLY A 21 -4.42 -23.53 -4.39
N TRP A 22 -3.46 -24.25 -4.97
CA TRP A 22 -2.06 -24.19 -4.54
C TRP A 22 -1.50 -22.75 -4.69
N ASP A 23 -1.90 -22.05 -5.74
CA ASP A 23 -1.44 -20.70 -6.04
C ASP A 23 -1.97 -19.66 -5.03
N ASP A 24 -3.07 -19.95 -4.35
CA ASP A 24 -3.64 -19.07 -3.30
C ASP A 24 -2.87 -19.15 -1.97
N VAL A 25 -2.12 -20.24 -1.73
CA VAL A 25 -1.36 -20.47 -0.49
C VAL A 25 0.15 -20.38 -0.66
N ASN A 26 0.63 -20.28 -1.91
CA ASN A 26 2.05 -20.15 -2.23
C ASN A 26 2.39 -18.69 -2.56
N MET A 27 3.69 -18.38 -2.66
CA MET A 27 4.16 -17.10 -3.19
C MET A 27 3.76 -16.98 -4.66
N SER A 28 3.39 -15.77 -5.13
CA SER A 28 3.21 -15.47 -6.55
C SER A 28 4.50 -15.77 -7.33
N PRO A 29 4.41 -16.40 -8.52
CA PRO A 29 5.57 -16.61 -9.38
C PRO A 29 6.28 -15.31 -9.81
N GLY A 30 5.60 -14.16 -9.68
CA GLY A 30 6.11 -12.86 -10.09
C GLY A 30 6.00 -12.60 -11.59
N ALA A 31 5.79 -11.32 -11.93
CA ALA A 31 5.69 -10.82 -13.30
C ALA A 31 7.04 -10.37 -13.89
N THR A 32 8.08 -10.30 -13.06
CA THR A 32 9.42 -9.83 -13.43
C THR A 32 10.45 -10.96 -13.39
N ALA A 33 11.56 -10.78 -14.10
CA ALA A 33 12.67 -11.75 -14.02
C ALA A 33 13.21 -11.92 -12.60
N LEU A 34 13.30 -10.81 -11.84
CA LEU A 34 13.70 -10.85 -10.43
C LEU A 34 12.67 -11.59 -9.57
N GLY A 35 11.38 -11.34 -9.79
CA GLY A 35 10.29 -12.04 -9.08
C GLY A 35 10.34 -13.54 -9.31
N GLN A 36 10.57 -13.97 -10.56
CA GLN A 36 10.70 -15.38 -10.92
C GLN A 36 11.96 -16.02 -10.30
N GLU A 37 13.07 -15.30 -10.22
CA GLU A 37 14.31 -15.75 -9.55
C GLU A 37 14.05 -15.96 -8.04
N ILE A 38 13.38 -15.00 -7.38
CA ILE A 38 13.01 -15.10 -5.96
C ILE A 38 12.04 -16.25 -5.71
N PHE A 39 11.05 -16.45 -6.59
CA PHE A 39 10.14 -17.58 -6.53
C PHE A 39 10.89 -18.92 -6.68
N GLY A 40 11.82 -19.02 -7.62
CA GLY A 40 12.65 -20.20 -7.80
C GLY A 40 13.50 -20.53 -6.56
N LEU A 41 14.07 -19.50 -5.93
CA LEU A 41 14.80 -19.64 -4.68
C LEU A 41 13.88 -20.10 -3.54
N HIS A 42 12.70 -19.48 -3.40
CA HIS A 42 11.69 -19.88 -2.42
C HIS A 42 11.30 -21.37 -2.59
N MET A 43 11.00 -21.80 -3.80
CA MET A 43 10.62 -23.19 -4.06
C MET A 43 11.76 -24.18 -3.79
N THR A 44 13.01 -23.78 -4.07
CA THR A 44 14.19 -24.60 -3.74
C THR A 44 14.30 -24.80 -2.23
N ILE A 45 14.19 -23.72 -1.46
CA ILE A 45 14.21 -23.75 0.02
C ILE A 45 13.04 -24.57 0.56
N PHE A 46 11.84 -24.37 0.01
CA PHE A 46 10.65 -25.14 0.38
C PHE A 46 10.85 -26.65 0.26
N TRP A 47 11.38 -27.12 -0.88
CA TRP A 47 11.60 -28.56 -1.09
C TRP A 47 12.71 -29.13 -0.22
N ILE A 48 13.76 -28.35 0.09
CA ILE A 48 14.79 -28.75 1.06
C ILE A 48 14.16 -28.91 2.45
N CYS A 49 13.38 -27.94 2.91
CA CYS A 49 12.69 -27.99 4.20
C CYS A 49 11.68 -29.14 4.26
N PHE A 50 10.94 -29.38 3.17
CA PHE A 50 10.00 -30.49 3.06
C PHE A 50 10.72 -31.84 3.19
N ALA A 51 11.83 -32.03 2.48
CA ALA A 51 12.62 -33.24 2.57
C ALA A 51 13.18 -33.50 3.98
N ILE A 52 13.68 -32.44 4.64
CA ILE A 52 14.13 -32.52 6.04
C ILE A 52 12.95 -32.88 6.96
N GLY A 53 11.80 -32.25 6.78
CA GLY A 53 10.60 -32.54 7.55
C GLY A 53 10.15 -33.99 7.41
N VAL A 54 10.11 -34.51 6.19
CA VAL A 54 9.78 -35.93 5.92
C VAL A 54 10.79 -36.87 6.57
N ALA A 55 12.09 -36.58 6.48
CA ALA A 55 13.14 -37.39 7.09
C ALA A 55 13.02 -37.42 8.62
N VAL A 56 12.84 -36.25 9.27
CA VAL A 56 12.73 -36.14 10.71
C VAL A 56 11.44 -36.79 11.23
N LEU A 57 10.28 -36.43 10.64
CA LEU A 57 9.00 -37.01 11.06
C LEU A 57 8.92 -38.50 10.77
N GLY A 58 9.51 -38.94 9.66
CA GLY A 58 9.62 -40.36 9.32
C GLY A 58 10.49 -41.14 10.32
N ALA A 59 11.63 -40.57 10.71
CA ALA A 59 12.48 -41.16 11.75
C ALA A 59 11.78 -41.21 13.10
N MET A 60 11.08 -40.15 13.49
CA MET A 60 10.28 -40.12 14.72
C MET A 60 9.17 -41.19 14.70
N ALA A 61 8.42 -41.27 13.63
CA ALA A 61 7.39 -42.29 13.46
C ALA A 61 7.98 -43.70 13.54
N PHE A 62 9.09 -43.95 12.80
CA PHE A 62 9.79 -45.21 12.86
C PHE A 62 10.22 -45.59 14.28
N ILE A 63 10.81 -44.68 15.04
CA ILE A 63 11.22 -44.89 16.42
C ILE A 63 10.02 -45.24 17.30
N LEU A 64 8.94 -44.46 17.20
CA LEU A 64 7.72 -44.69 18.00
C LEU A 64 7.07 -46.03 17.75
N PHE A 65 7.04 -46.48 16.49
CA PHE A 65 6.46 -47.79 16.15
C PHE A 65 7.42 -48.94 16.41
N ARG A 66 8.69 -48.84 16.10
CA ARG A 66 9.68 -49.91 16.16
C ARG A 66 10.18 -50.18 17.57
N TYR A 67 10.38 -49.10 18.38
CA TYR A 67 10.97 -49.15 19.70
C TYR A 67 9.98 -48.93 20.84
N ARG A 68 8.70 -49.09 20.55
CA ARG A 68 7.66 -49.05 21.64
C ARG A 68 7.96 -50.07 22.71
N LYS A 69 7.66 -49.73 23.97
CA LYS A 69 7.84 -50.61 25.13
C LYS A 69 7.16 -51.96 24.93
N LYS A 70 7.87 -53.06 25.12
CA LYS A 70 7.41 -54.44 25.08
C LYS A 70 7.91 -55.17 26.34
N GLU A 71 7.15 -56.16 26.84
CA GLU A 71 7.57 -56.98 27.96
C GLU A 71 8.82 -57.82 27.58
N GLY A 72 9.79 -57.90 28.50
CA GLY A 72 11.04 -58.65 28.32
C GLY A 72 12.12 -58.00 27.47
N VAL A 73 11.91 -56.74 27.02
CA VAL A 73 12.95 -56.00 26.25
C VAL A 73 13.57 -54.95 27.17
N GLU A 74 14.88 -55.05 27.38
CA GLU A 74 15.66 -53.98 28.04
C GLU A 74 15.98 -52.86 27.09
N ALA A 75 15.89 -51.63 27.56
CA ALA A 75 16.29 -50.42 26.77
C ALA A 75 17.80 -50.40 26.59
N ALA A 76 18.22 -49.85 25.45
CA ALA A 76 19.64 -49.55 25.21
C ALA A 76 20.16 -48.54 26.25
N LYS A 77 21.41 -48.67 26.63
CA LYS A 77 22.04 -47.86 27.71
C LYS A 77 22.91 -46.71 27.18
N PHE A 78 22.92 -46.45 25.86
CA PHE A 78 23.58 -45.28 25.30
C PHE A 78 22.64 -44.07 25.35
N ASP A 79 23.16 -42.90 25.65
CA ASP A 79 22.44 -41.64 25.85
C ASP A 79 22.95 -40.54 24.91
N ASP A 80 24.16 -40.70 24.36
CA ASP A 80 24.76 -39.75 23.39
C ASP A 80 25.51 -40.47 22.25
N SER A 81 25.81 -39.71 21.21
CA SER A 81 26.69 -40.15 20.12
C SER A 81 27.35 -38.93 19.46
N THR A 82 28.56 -38.64 19.86
CA THR A 82 29.35 -37.52 19.33
C THR A 82 29.48 -37.57 17.80
N PHE A 83 29.58 -38.76 17.20
CA PHE A 83 29.60 -38.93 15.74
C PHE A 83 28.31 -38.45 15.07
N LEU A 84 27.14 -38.79 15.61
CA LEU A 84 25.86 -38.35 15.10
C LEU A 84 25.67 -36.84 15.27
N GLU A 85 26.07 -36.29 16.40
CA GLU A 85 25.99 -34.89 16.68
C GLU A 85 26.81 -34.04 15.68
N PHE A 86 28.08 -34.41 15.47
CA PHE A 86 28.90 -33.78 14.44
C PHE A 86 28.33 -33.96 13.05
N THR A 87 27.78 -35.13 12.72
CA THR A 87 27.24 -35.40 11.39
C THR A 87 26.06 -34.49 11.06
N TRP A 88 25.07 -34.36 11.94
CA TRP A 88 23.93 -33.49 11.66
C TRP A 88 24.30 -32.01 11.72
N THR A 89 25.20 -31.62 12.64
CA THR A 89 25.65 -30.23 12.72
C THR A 89 26.36 -29.78 11.43
N ILE A 90 27.27 -30.60 10.93
CA ILE A 90 27.98 -30.35 9.66
C ILE A 90 27.01 -30.34 8.48
N LEU A 91 26.08 -31.31 8.43
CA LEU A 91 25.09 -31.41 7.35
C LEU A 91 24.24 -30.15 7.27
N PHE A 92 23.68 -29.68 8.39
CA PHE A 92 22.87 -28.48 8.41
C PHE A 92 23.70 -27.22 8.11
N ALA A 93 24.94 -27.13 8.60
CA ALA A 93 25.83 -26.04 8.25
C ALA A 93 26.12 -25.97 6.75
N LEU A 94 26.33 -27.12 6.08
CA LEU A 94 26.55 -27.18 4.63
C LEU A 94 25.29 -26.79 3.84
N ILE A 95 24.11 -27.20 4.29
CA ILE A 95 22.83 -26.80 3.69
C ILE A 95 22.66 -25.27 3.79
N LEU A 96 22.87 -24.67 4.97
CA LEU A 96 22.78 -23.23 5.18
C LEU A 96 23.76 -22.44 4.32
N ILE A 97 25.03 -22.86 4.26
CA ILE A 97 26.04 -22.25 3.39
C ILE A 97 25.63 -22.37 1.92
N GLY A 98 25.17 -23.56 1.49
CA GLY A 98 24.72 -23.79 0.11
C GLY A 98 23.54 -22.91 -0.29
N MET A 99 22.62 -22.62 0.63
CA MET A 99 21.47 -21.74 0.40
C MET A 99 21.83 -20.25 0.46
N SER A 100 22.79 -19.86 1.30
CA SER A 100 23.16 -18.45 1.46
C SER A 100 23.80 -17.85 0.20
N ILE A 101 24.51 -18.64 -0.60
CA ILE A 101 25.17 -18.16 -1.82
C ILE A 101 24.15 -17.63 -2.85
N PRO A 102 23.17 -18.42 -3.35
CA PRO A 102 22.18 -17.92 -4.29
C PRO A 102 21.31 -16.81 -3.67
N ALA A 103 20.94 -16.91 -2.39
CA ALA A 103 20.19 -15.88 -1.71
C ALA A 103 20.92 -14.52 -1.69
N THR A 104 22.24 -14.52 -1.44
CA THR A 104 23.06 -13.31 -1.46
C THR A 104 23.15 -12.72 -2.87
N ILE A 105 23.30 -13.54 -3.91
CA ILE A 105 23.34 -13.08 -5.30
C ILE A 105 22.01 -12.41 -5.68
N THR A 106 20.89 -13.05 -5.39
CA THR A 106 19.55 -12.50 -5.66
C THR A 106 19.32 -11.21 -4.87
N MET A 107 19.75 -11.14 -3.60
CA MET A 107 19.67 -9.95 -2.79
C MET A 107 20.46 -8.78 -3.41
N ILE A 108 21.70 -9.00 -3.85
CA ILE A 108 22.51 -7.95 -4.51
C ILE A 108 21.80 -7.42 -5.76
N ARG A 109 21.15 -8.30 -6.55
CA ARG A 109 20.37 -7.88 -7.73
C ARG A 109 19.11 -7.09 -7.36
N ALA A 110 18.43 -7.48 -6.27
CA ALA A 110 17.24 -6.79 -5.79
C ALA A 110 17.54 -5.35 -5.33
N TYR A 111 18.73 -5.12 -4.77
CA TYR A 111 19.20 -3.80 -4.32
C TYR A 111 20.08 -3.08 -5.34
N ASP A 112 20.00 -3.47 -6.62
CA ASP A 112 20.71 -2.76 -7.69
C ASP A 112 20.03 -1.38 -7.92
N ASP A 113 20.74 -0.31 -7.59
CA ASP A 113 20.28 1.08 -7.64
C ASP A 113 20.74 1.84 -8.91
N THR A 114 21.21 1.10 -9.94
CA THR A 114 21.56 1.72 -11.21
C THR A 114 20.39 2.51 -11.80
N GLU A 115 20.70 3.58 -12.52
CA GLU A 115 19.69 4.44 -13.15
C GLU A 115 18.71 3.63 -13.99
N GLY A 116 17.42 3.99 -13.88
CA GLY A 116 16.36 3.46 -14.71
C GLY A 116 16.19 4.28 -16.00
N ASP A 117 15.47 3.70 -16.95
CA ASP A 117 15.01 4.43 -18.14
C ASP A 117 13.97 5.51 -17.74
N ILE A 118 13.25 5.26 -16.64
CA ILE A 118 12.26 6.16 -16.05
C ILE A 118 12.44 6.14 -14.53
N ASN A 119 12.47 7.32 -13.91
CA ASN A 119 12.53 7.47 -12.46
C ASN A 119 11.18 7.97 -11.94
N ILE A 120 10.60 7.26 -10.96
CA ILE A 120 9.32 7.60 -10.35
C ILE A 120 9.54 7.79 -8.86
N LEU A 121 9.24 9.00 -8.36
CA LEU A 121 9.17 9.26 -6.93
C LEU A 121 7.80 8.80 -6.41
N ILE A 122 7.84 7.99 -5.36
CA ILE A 122 6.67 7.46 -4.66
C ILE A 122 6.67 8.04 -3.25
N THR A 123 5.66 8.82 -2.92
CA THR A 123 5.52 9.42 -1.58
C THR A 123 4.29 8.86 -0.90
N GLY A 124 4.48 8.24 0.28
CA GLY A 124 3.39 7.78 1.12
C GLY A 124 2.78 8.92 1.93
N HIS A 125 1.46 8.95 1.99
CA HIS A 125 0.66 9.86 2.81
C HIS A 125 -0.41 9.07 3.57
N GLN A 126 -0.95 9.61 4.65
CA GLN A 126 -2.10 9.04 5.38
C GLN A 126 -3.41 9.46 4.69
N TRP A 127 -4.10 8.62 3.89
CA TRP A 127 -3.79 7.24 3.52
C TRP A 127 -3.97 7.11 2.01
N LYS A 128 -2.92 7.42 1.25
CA LYS A 128 -2.85 7.42 -0.22
C LYS A 128 -1.40 7.40 -0.68
N TRP A 129 -1.20 7.18 -1.96
CA TRP A 129 0.11 7.29 -2.60
C TRP A 129 0.16 8.48 -3.55
N GLN A 130 1.28 9.18 -3.58
CA GLN A 130 1.61 10.16 -4.62
C GLN A 130 2.67 9.56 -5.53
N TYR A 131 2.47 9.71 -6.82
CA TYR A 131 3.41 9.30 -7.86
C TYR A 131 3.86 10.50 -8.66
N GLU A 132 5.19 10.65 -8.83
CA GLU A 132 5.78 11.71 -9.63
C GLU A 132 6.76 11.11 -10.64
N TYR A 133 6.49 11.29 -11.93
CA TYR A 133 7.37 10.95 -13.04
C TYR A 133 8.35 12.09 -13.23
N ILE A 134 9.58 11.90 -12.74
CA ILE A 134 10.56 13.00 -12.57
C ILE A 134 10.90 13.66 -13.92
N GLU A 135 11.20 12.86 -14.95
CA GLU A 135 11.57 13.36 -16.27
C GLU A 135 10.42 14.04 -17.01
N ASP A 136 9.20 13.61 -16.70
CA ASP A 136 7.99 14.10 -17.36
C ASP A 136 7.30 15.26 -16.64
N GLU A 137 7.69 15.55 -15.40
CA GLU A 137 7.08 16.57 -14.53
C GLU A 137 5.56 16.33 -14.31
N VAL A 138 5.16 15.05 -14.29
CA VAL A 138 3.79 14.62 -14.07
C VAL A 138 3.67 14.04 -12.67
N SER A 139 2.75 14.59 -11.88
CA SER A 139 2.46 14.11 -10.52
C SER A 139 0.96 13.99 -10.30
N PHE A 140 0.53 12.97 -9.54
CA PHE A 140 -0.86 12.77 -9.14
C PHE A 140 -0.96 11.90 -7.88
N PHE A 141 -2.13 11.98 -7.22
CA PHE A 141 -2.48 11.11 -6.11
C PHE A 141 -3.29 9.91 -6.58
N SER A 142 -3.06 8.79 -5.90
CA SER A 142 -3.77 7.53 -6.08
C SER A 142 -4.48 7.20 -4.77
N ASN A 143 -5.81 7.23 -4.79
CA ASN A 143 -6.64 7.00 -3.61
C ASN A 143 -7.47 5.73 -3.78
N LEU A 144 -7.90 5.15 -2.65
CA LEU A 144 -8.83 4.04 -2.64
C LEU A 144 -10.12 4.40 -3.39
N SER A 145 -10.51 3.59 -4.38
CA SER A 145 -11.77 3.75 -5.12
C SER A 145 -12.97 3.04 -4.50
N THR A 146 -12.75 2.13 -3.54
CA THR A 146 -13.83 1.41 -2.82
C THR A 146 -14.76 2.37 -2.12
N SER A 147 -16.04 2.34 -2.47
CA SER A 147 -17.06 3.25 -1.96
C SER A 147 -17.28 3.13 -0.45
N LEU A 148 -17.81 4.19 0.18
CA LEU A 148 -18.19 4.17 1.59
C LEU A 148 -19.25 3.11 1.90
N ASP A 149 -20.19 2.89 0.97
CA ASP A 149 -21.27 1.92 1.14
C ASP A 149 -20.73 0.49 1.18
N GLU A 150 -19.76 0.15 0.31
CA GLU A 150 -19.08 -1.16 0.37
C GLU A 150 -18.29 -1.32 1.67
N ARG A 151 -17.57 -0.29 2.11
CA ARG A 151 -16.80 -0.31 3.36
C ARG A 151 -17.69 -0.46 4.59
N ASN A 152 -18.88 0.13 4.58
CA ASN A 152 -19.85 0.06 5.67
C ASN A 152 -20.82 -1.14 5.55
N ASN A 153 -20.61 -2.06 4.59
CA ASN A 153 -21.48 -3.20 4.30
C ASN A 153 -22.93 -2.81 3.93
N LEU A 154 -23.10 -1.65 3.33
CA LEU A 154 -24.39 -1.16 2.79
C LEU A 154 -24.55 -1.54 1.32
N ALA A 155 -23.48 -1.89 0.62
CA ALA A 155 -23.45 -2.42 -0.73
C ALA A 155 -22.63 -3.72 -0.81
N PRO A 156 -22.88 -4.59 -1.82
CA PRO A 156 -22.06 -5.78 -2.07
C PRO A 156 -20.62 -5.38 -2.38
N LYS A 157 -19.66 -6.15 -1.85
CA LYS A 157 -18.23 -5.94 -2.10
C LYS A 157 -17.86 -6.43 -3.51
N GLY A 158 -17.14 -5.59 -4.26
CA GLY A 158 -16.58 -5.94 -5.55
C GLY A 158 -15.43 -6.96 -5.44
N GLU A 159 -15.03 -7.53 -6.58
CA GLU A 159 -13.94 -8.52 -6.66
C GLU A 159 -12.61 -7.98 -6.08
N ASN A 160 -12.30 -6.72 -6.39
CA ASN A 160 -11.09 -6.03 -5.92
C ASN A 160 -11.36 -5.13 -4.70
N TYR A 161 -12.22 -5.58 -3.78
CA TYR A 161 -12.55 -4.85 -2.56
C TYR A 161 -11.28 -4.45 -1.79
N LEU A 162 -11.10 -3.14 -1.56
CA LEU A 162 -9.92 -2.51 -0.94
C LEU A 162 -8.59 -2.69 -1.71
N LEU A 163 -8.63 -3.11 -2.97
CA LEU A 163 -7.46 -3.35 -3.82
C LEU A 163 -7.51 -2.56 -5.12
N GLU A 164 -8.41 -1.58 -5.23
CA GLU A 164 -8.57 -0.75 -6.43
C GLU A 164 -8.43 0.73 -6.07
N VAL A 165 -7.89 1.51 -7.01
CA VAL A 165 -7.63 2.94 -6.85
C VAL A 165 -8.30 3.77 -7.95
N ASP A 166 -8.42 5.08 -7.73
CA ASP A 166 -8.97 6.01 -8.71
C ASP A 166 -7.97 6.34 -9.84
N GLU A 167 -6.66 6.31 -9.56
CA GLU A 167 -5.60 6.61 -10.51
C GLU A 167 -4.49 5.56 -10.42
N HIS A 168 -4.27 4.80 -11.50
CA HIS A 168 -3.22 3.78 -11.56
C HIS A 168 -1.83 4.39 -11.75
N LEU A 169 -0.81 3.78 -11.15
CA LEU A 169 0.57 3.99 -11.55
C LEU A 169 0.82 3.29 -12.89
N VAL A 170 1.03 4.03 -13.96
CA VAL A 170 1.22 3.48 -15.31
C VAL A 170 2.70 3.40 -15.66
N ILE A 171 3.18 2.23 -16.08
CA ILE A 171 4.57 2.02 -16.50
C ILE A 171 4.64 1.35 -17.88
N PRO A 172 5.65 1.67 -18.70
CA PRO A 172 5.82 0.99 -20.00
C PRO A 172 6.46 -0.40 -19.81
N THR A 173 6.03 -1.36 -20.63
CA THR A 173 6.68 -2.66 -20.73
C THR A 173 8.07 -2.55 -21.33
N GLY A 174 9.00 -3.41 -20.89
CA GLY A 174 10.36 -3.51 -21.39
C GLY A 174 11.35 -2.48 -20.84
N ALA A 175 10.87 -1.37 -20.28
CA ALA A 175 11.72 -0.35 -19.66
C ALA A 175 12.11 -0.74 -18.23
N ARG A 176 13.31 -0.33 -17.80
CA ARG A 176 13.72 -0.41 -16.39
C ARG A 176 13.16 0.81 -15.65
N ILE A 177 12.27 0.57 -14.72
CA ILE A 177 11.67 1.61 -13.87
C ILE A 177 12.41 1.63 -12.54
N ARG A 178 12.93 2.80 -12.16
CA ARG A 178 13.52 3.04 -10.84
C ARG A 178 12.52 3.78 -9.97
N PHE A 179 12.25 3.24 -8.79
CA PHE A 179 11.42 3.86 -7.78
C PHE A 179 12.28 4.52 -6.71
N LEU A 180 11.97 5.76 -6.41
CA LEU A 180 12.46 6.52 -5.26
C LEU A 180 11.33 6.60 -4.26
N ILE A 181 11.48 5.99 -3.07
CA ILE A 181 10.36 5.73 -2.17
C ILE A 181 10.58 6.45 -0.85
N THR A 182 9.66 7.33 -0.49
CA THR A 182 9.68 8.15 0.72
C THR A 182 8.27 8.33 1.28
N ALA A 183 8.15 9.05 2.39
CA ALA A 183 6.86 9.44 2.97
C ALA A 183 6.88 10.89 3.45
N ASN A 184 5.70 11.51 3.49
CA ASN A 184 5.52 12.89 3.93
C ASN A 184 5.17 13.00 5.43
N ASP A 185 4.59 11.96 6.04
CA ASP A 185 4.01 12.02 7.38
C ASP A 185 4.55 10.93 8.33
N VAL A 186 4.15 9.68 8.15
CA VAL A 186 4.57 8.52 8.96
C VAL A 186 5.24 7.48 8.08
N ILE A 187 5.77 6.41 8.67
CA ILE A 187 6.33 5.31 7.89
C ILE A 187 5.19 4.54 7.23
N HIS A 188 5.34 4.28 5.92
CA HIS A 188 4.54 3.37 5.10
C HIS A 188 5.46 2.33 4.48
N SER A 189 4.92 1.35 3.75
CA SER A 189 5.74 0.44 2.94
C SER A 189 5.05 0.14 1.62
N TRP A 190 5.73 0.42 0.51
CA TRP A 190 5.23 0.17 -0.84
C TRP A 190 5.55 -1.26 -1.24
N TRP A 191 4.51 -2.07 -1.44
CA TRP A 191 4.65 -3.49 -1.72
C TRP A 191 3.78 -3.90 -2.90
N VAL A 192 4.42 -4.43 -3.94
CA VAL A 192 3.77 -5.09 -5.08
C VAL A 192 4.38 -6.49 -5.21
N PRO A 193 3.66 -7.53 -4.79
CA PRO A 193 4.17 -8.91 -4.74
C PRO A 193 4.73 -9.40 -6.07
N ASP A 194 4.01 -9.13 -7.17
CA ASP A 194 4.37 -9.59 -8.51
C ASP A 194 5.66 -8.97 -9.05
N PHE A 195 6.09 -7.84 -8.49
CA PHE A 195 7.36 -7.20 -8.82
C PHE A 195 8.51 -7.65 -7.92
N ALA A 196 8.19 -8.38 -6.85
CA ALA A 196 9.10 -8.73 -5.77
C ALA A 196 9.72 -7.50 -5.08
N ILE A 197 8.99 -6.39 -5.05
CA ILE A 197 9.37 -5.17 -4.35
C ILE A 197 8.54 -5.03 -3.08
N LYS A 198 9.26 -4.87 -1.96
CA LYS A 198 8.70 -4.42 -0.69
C LYS A 198 9.70 -3.46 -0.07
N GLN A 199 9.36 -2.17 -0.03
CA GLN A 199 10.28 -1.13 0.38
C GLN A 199 9.58 -0.11 1.27
N ASP A 200 10.18 0.17 2.43
CA ASP A 200 9.63 1.14 3.37
C ASP A 200 9.75 2.56 2.83
N ALA A 201 8.68 3.32 3.01
CA ALA A 201 8.59 4.75 2.73
C ALA A 201 8.74 5.50 4.05
N ILE A 202 9.93 6.10 4.27
CA ILE A 202 10.32 6.68 5.55
C ILE A 202 10.43 8.20 5.42
N PRO A 203 9.77 9.01 6.27
CA PRO A 203 9.89 10.45 6.25
C PRO A 203 11.33 10.92 6.38
N GLY A 204 11.76 11.82 5.47
CA GLY A 204 13.11 12.37 5.46
C GLY A 204 14.20 11.41 4.95
N PHE A 205 13.83 10.24 4.45
CA PHE A 205 14.73 9.27 3.85
C PHE A 205 14.16 8.76 2.51
N VAL A 206 15.03 8.53 1.52
CA VAL A 206 14.62 8.00 0.20
C VAL A 206 15.24 6.63 0.03
N ASN A 207 14.39 5.61 0.01
CA ASN A 207 14.76 4.26 -0.38
C ASN A 207 14.64 4.09 -1.89
N THR A 208 15.34 3.11 -2.46
CA THR A 208 15.30 2.79 -3.88
C THR A 208 14.82 1.37 -4.12
N GLY A 209 14.12 1.17 -5.21
CA GLY A 209 13.75 -0.12 -5.74
C GLY A 209 13.67 -0.05 -7.26
N TRP A 210 13.60 -1.18 -7.93
CA TRP A 210 13.47 -1.18 -9.39
C TRP A 210 12.61 -2.35 -9.88
N THR A 211 12.00 -2.16 -11.04
CA THR A 211 11.26 -3.21 -11.72
C THR A 211 11.47 -3.14 -13.24
N GLN A 212 11.24 -4.26 -13.90
CA GLN A 212 11.13 -4.33 -15.35
C GLN A 212 10.09 -5.38 -15.70
N VAL A 213 8.97 -4.94 -16.22
CA VAL A 213 7.84 -5.79 -16.62
C VAL A 213 7.86 -5.93 -18.13
N ASN A 214 7.80 -7.14 -18.65
CA ASN A 214 7.87 -7.39 -20.08
C ASN A 214 6.50 -7.56 -20.75
N GLU A 215 5.48 -7.94 -19.98
CA GLU A 215 4.13 -8.19 -20.47
C GLU A 215 3.14 -7.19 -19.89
N PRO A 216 2.20 -6.67 -20.69
CA PRO A 216 1.14 -5.80 -20.17
C PRO A 216 0.30 -6.51 -19.11
N GLY A 217 -0.15 -5.76 -18.10
CA GLY A 217 -0.99 -6.31 -17.03
C GLY A 217 -1.29 -5.30 -15.93
N ILE A 218 -2.20 -5.69 -15.04
CA ILE A 218 -2.56 -4.93 -13.84
C ILE A 218 -2.04 -5.69 -12.62
N PHE A 219 -1.19 -5.04 -11.85
CA PHE A 219 -0.53 -5.60 -10.67
C PHE A 219 -0.99 -4.85 -9.42
N ARG A 220 -1.37 -5.60 -8.40
CA ARG A 220 -1.93 -5.04 -7.17
C ARG A 220 -0.99 -5.21 -6.00
N GLY A 221 -1.01 -4.22 -5.14
CA GLY A 221 -0.21 -4.18 -3.93
C GLY A 221 -0.91 -3.45 -2.80
N GLN A 222 -0.23 -3.34 -1.68
CA GLN A 222 -0.77 -2.75 -0.46
C GLN A 222 0.33 -2.03 0.33
N CYS A 223 -0.08 -1.10 1.18
CA CYS A 223 0.79 -0.62 2.25
C CYS A 223 1.02 -1.77 3.25
N THR A 224 2.29 -2.03 3.59
CA THR A 224 2.69 -3.14 4.47
C THR A 224 3.46 -2.71 5.72
N GLU A 225 3.42 -1.40 6.05
CA GLU A 225 3.88 -0.87 7.33
C GLU A 225 2.72 -0.13 8.02
N LEU A 226 2.47 -0.43 9.30
CA LEU A 226 1.33 0.11 10.05
C LEU A 226 1.42 1.64 10.15
N CYS A 227 0.58 2.33 9.39
CA CYS A 227 0.61 3.78 9.24
C CYS A 227 -0.62 4.50 9.84
N GLY A 228 -1.40 3.85 10.69
CA GLY A 228 -2.55 4.44 11.39
C GLY A 228 -3.89 3.80 11.04
N GLN A 229 -4.99 4.52 11.29
CA GLN A 229 -6.35 3.98 11.29
C GLN A 229 -6.79 3.38 9.95
N TYR A 230 -6.41 3.99 8.83
CA TYR A 230 -6.79 3.56 7.48
C TYR A 230 -5.64 2.88 6.73
N HIS A 231 -4.73 2.24 7.47
CA HIS A 231 -3.60 1.50 6.90
C HIS A 231 -4.02 0.52 5.78
N GLY A 232 -5.12 -0.21 5.93
CA GLY A 232 -5.66 -1.12 4.92
C GLY A 232 -6.41 -0.43 3.77
N TYR A 233 -6.49 0.90 3.74
CA TYR A 233 -7.28 1.68 2.77
C TYR A 233 -6.41 2.51 1.81
N MET A 234 -5.15 2.14 1.66
CA MET A 234 -4.23 2.73 0.69
C MET A 234 -3.57 1.64 -0.18
N PRO A 235 -4.36 1.01 -1.05
CA PRO A 235 -3.85 0.00 -1.97
C PRO A 235 -2.96 0.62 -3.05
N ILE A 236 -2.30 -0.25 -3.80
CA ILE A 236 -1.44 0.08 -4.92
C ILE A 236 -1.96 -0.66 -6.15
N VAL A 237 -2.12 0.06 -7.26
CA VAL A 237 -2.39 -0.56 -8.56
C VAL A 237 -1.38 -0.04 -9.56
N VAL A 238 -0.63 -0.95 -10.16
CA VAL A 238 0.31 -0.65 -11.25
C VAL A 238 -0.20 -1.26 -12.53
N GLU A 239 -0.31 -0.44 -13.56
CA GLU A 239 -0.70 -0.85 -14.91
C GLU A 239 0.51 -0.82 -15.84
N ALA A 240 0.98 -1.98 -16.28
CA ALA A 240 2.01 -2.08 -17.29
C ALA A 240 1.37 -2.06 -18.67
N VAL A 241 1.79 -1.12 -19.51
CA VAL A 241 1.21 -0.87 -20.84
C VAL A 241 2.29 -0.85 -21.92
N SER A 242 1.89 -0.85 -23.18
CA SER A 242 2.86 -0.65 -24.27
C SER A 242 3.55 0.72 -24.19
N PRO A 243 4.78 0.89 -24.73
CA PRO A 243 5.46 2.18 -24.72
C PRO A 243 4.66 3.32 -25.38
N ASP A 244 3.83 3.02 -26.36
CA ASP A 244 3.00 4.04 -27.02
C ASP A 244 1.81 4.46 -26.15
N GLN A 245 1.16 3.53 -25.47
CA GLN A 245 0.11 3.84 -24.49
C GLN A 245 0.66 4.63 -23.29
N TYR A 246 1.89 4.32 -22.84
CA TYR A 246 2.56 5.11 -21.81
C TYR A 246 2.76 6.56 -22.24
N LYS A 247 3.25 6.81 -23.47
CA LYS A 247 3.40 8.17 -24.01
C LYS A 247 2.06 8.90 -24.06
N GLU A 248 1.00 8.21 -24.49
CA GLU A 248 -0.34 8.77 -24.53
C GLU A 248 -0.83 9.15 -23.11
N PHE A 249 -0.64 8.29 -22.13
CA PHE A 249 -0.95 8.57 -20.72
C PHE A 249 -0.23 9.83 -20.23
N ILE A 250 1.08 9.94 -20.45
CA ILE A 250 1.86 11.13 -20.06
C ILE A 250 1.35 12.40 -20.75
N MET A 251 1.02 12.32 -22.04
CA MET A 251 0.47 13.47 -22.77
C MET A 251 -0.89 13.89 -22.20
N GLN A 252 -1.77 12.95 -21.90
CA GLN A 252 -3.07 13.23 -21.28
C GLN A 252 -2.91 13.89 -19.90
N LYS A 253 -1.98 13.41 -19.07
CA LYS A 253 -1.71 14.03 -17.77
C LYS A 253 -1.15 15.45 -17.89
N LYS A 254 -0.24 15.69 -18.84
CA LYS A 254 0.28 17.05 -19.12
C LYS A 254 -0.83 18.00 -19.61
N GLU A 255 -1.71 17.52 -20.48
CA GLU A 255 -2.86 18.30 -20.94
C GLU A 255 -3.83 18.61 -19.80
N ALA A 256 -4.15 17.62 -18.95
CA ALA A 256 -5.00 17.83 -17.78
C ALA A 256 -4.41 18.87 -16.81
N LYS A 257 -3.08 18.88 -16.61
CA LYS A 257 -2.38 19.90 -15.80
C LYS A 257 -2.54 21.31 -16.39
N LEU A 258 -2.42 21.44 -17.73
CA LEU A 258 -2.64 22.73 -18.41
C LEU A 258 -4.10 23.19 -18.30
N GLN A 259 -5.06 22.28 -18.45
CA GLN A 259 -6.48 22.60 -18.26
C GLN A 259 -6.77 23.03 -16.83
N GLN A 260 -6.17 22.37 -15.83
CA GLN A 260 -6.32 22.73 -14.42
C GLN A 260 -5.78 24.14 -14.15
N ALA A 261 -4.63 24.51 -14.70
CA ALA A 261 -4.07 25.86 -14.58
C ALA A 261 -5.02 26.93 -15.17
N ALA A 262 -5.70 26.62 -16.28
CA ALA A 262 -6.69 27.51 -16.86
C ALA A 262 -7.94 27.67 -15.96
N LEU A 263 -8.31 26.66 -15.19
CA LEU A 263 -9.43 26.72 -14.24
C LEU A 263 -9.14 27.63 -13.05
N THR A 264 -7.88 27.81 -12.66
CA THR A 264 -7.49 28.70 -11.56
C THR A 264 -7.76 30.18 -11.90
N GLU A 265 -7.69 30.55 -13.17
CA GLU A 265 -8.00 31.90 -13.66
C GLU A 265 -9.50 32.13 -13.94
N LYS A 266 -10.33 31.07 -13.92
CA LYS A 266 -11.77 31.19 -14.17
C LYS A 266 -12.47 31.89 -13.00
N LEU A 267 -13.45 32.73 -13.33
CA LEU A 267 -14.39 33.28 -12.35
C LEU A 267 -15.46 32.20 -12.02
N TRP A 268 -15.43 31.73 -10.79
CA TRP A 268 -16.34 30.72 -10.29
C TRP A 268 -17.55 31.31 -9.58
N THR A 269 -18.73 30.70 -9.76
CA THR A 269 -19.90 31.04 -8.94
C THR A 269 -19.87 30.30 -7.59
N THR A 270 -20.65 30.80 -6.63
CA THR A 270 -20.79 30.15 -5.32
C THR A 270 -21.33 28.71 -5.48
N GLU A 271 -22.31 28.52 -6.35
CA GLU A 271 -22.96 27.23 -6.58
C GLU A 271 -21.97 26.20 -7.17
N GLU A 272 -21.14 26.62 -8.12
CA GLU A 272 -20.10 25.75 -8.71
C GLU A 272 -19.10 25.32 -7.64
N LEU A 273 -18.58 26.26 -6.83
CA LEU A 273 -17.63 25.95 -5.76
C LEU A 273 -18.25 25.08 -4.65
N MET A 274 -19.49 25.31 -4.29
CA MET A 274 -20.20 24.51 -3.30
C MET A 274 -20.36 23.05 -3.76
N ALA A 275 -20.81 22.85 -4.99
CA ALA A 275 -20.99 21.49 -5.55
C ALA A 275 -19.67 20.73 -5.64
N MET A 276 -18.60 21.38 -6.09
CA MET A 276 -17.26 20.82 -6.15
C MET A 276 -16.72 20.54 -4.74
N GLY A 277 -16.82 21.52 -3.84
CA GLY A 277 -16.32 21.45 -2.47
C GLY A 277 -16.96 20.34 -1.64
N GLU A 278 -18.24 20.04 -1.85
CA GLU A 278 -18.92 18.90 -1.24
C GLU A 278 -18.25 17.58 -1.62
N GLY A 279 -17.99 17.36 -2.91
CA GLY A 279 -17.33 16.15 -3.40
C GLY A 279 -15.91 15.97 -2.82
N ILE A 280 -15.14 17.08 -2.76
CA ILE A 280 -13.80 17.10 -2.18
C ILE A 280 -13.84 16.81 -0.68
N TYR A 281 -14.79 17.42 0.03
CA TYR A 281 -14.98 17.21 1.47
C TYR A 281 -15.28 15.73 1.78
N GLN A 282 -16.19 15.13 1.03
CA GLN A 282 -16.53 13.71 1.18
C GLN A 282 -15.34 12.77 0.97
N LYS A 283 -14.47 13.11 0.01
CA LYS A 283 -13.31 12.30 -0.34
C LYS A 283 -12.16 12.45 0.66
N ASN A 284 -11.87 13.70 1.11
CA ASN A 284 -10.62 14.01 1.80
C ASN A 284 -10.78 14.38 3.28
N CYS A 285 -11.97 14.83 3.71
CA CYS A 285 -12.14 15.48 5.03
C CYS A 285 -13.05 14.71 6.00
N VAL A 286 -14.03 13.97 5.47
CA VAL A 286 -15.06 13.27 6.26
C VAL A 286 -14.46 12.26 7.24
N ALA A 287 -13.36 11.62 6.90
CA ALA A 287 -12.71 10.63 7.75
C ALA A 287 -12.38 11.19 9.15
N CYS A 288 -11.96 12.44 9.23
CA CYS A 288 -11.59 13.11 10.48
C CYS A 288 -12.70 14.05 10.97
N HIS A 289 -13.28 14.86 10.06
CA HIS A 289 -14.22 15.90 10.43
C HIS A 289 -15.70 15.49 10.41
N GLN A 290 -16.00 14.24 10.02
CA GLN A 290 -17.34 13.65 9.90
C GLN A 290 -18.22 14.34 8.83
N VAL A 291 -19.27 13.66 8.36
CA VAL A 291 -20.18 14.16 7.30
C VAL A 291 -20.87 15.48 7.71
N ASN A 292 -21.17 15.63 8.99
CA ASN A 292 -21.85 16.80 9.56
C ASN A 292 -20.87 17.89 10.05
N GLY A 293 -19.58 17.77 9.80
CA GLY A 293 -18.57 18.73 10.23
C GLY A 293 -18.30 18.80 11.73
N GLN A 294 -18.82 17.87 12.55
CA GLN A 294 -18.68 17.93 14.02
C GLN A 294 -17.37 17.35 14.55
N GLY A 295 -16.57 16.72 13.69
CA GLY A 295 -15.31 16.10 14.09
C GLY A 295 -15.44 14.97 15.11
N LEU A 296 -14.36 14.64 15.78
CA LEU A 296 -14.27 13.64 16.85
C LEU A 296 -13.41 14.19 17.99
N ALA A 297 -14.04 14.85 18.96
CA ALA A 297 -13.31 15.38 20.11
C ALA A 297 -12.66 14.26 20.94
N PRO A 298 -11.47 14.45 21.52
CA PRO A 298 -10.66 15.69 21.46
C PRO A 298 -9.68 15.74 20.28
N VAL A 299 -9.64 14.73 19.41
CA VAL A 299 -8.57 14.55 18.41
C VAL A 299 -8.82 15.35 17.14
N PHE A 300 -10.04 15.33 16.62
CA PHE A 300 -10.40 16.02 15.39
C PHE A 300 -11.42 17.12 15.68
N PRO A 301 -11.05 18.41 15.48
CA PRO A 301 -11.92 19.53 15.82
C PRO A 301 -13.16 19.60 14.93
N ALA A 302 -14.24 20.19 15.46
CA ALA A 302 -15.41 20.50 14.68
C ALA A 302 -15.11 21.65 13.69
N LEU A 303 -15.66 21.53 12.47
CA LEU A 303 -15.72 22.61 11.48
C LEU A 303 -17.07 23.33 11.57
N ALA A 304 -18.14 22.62 11.92
CA ALA A 304 -19.44 23.18 12.19
C ALA A 304 -19.40 24.07 13.43
N GLY A 305 -19.73 25.36 13.27
CA GLY A 305 -19.68 26.37 14.36
C GLY A 305 -18.25 26.78 14.75
N SER A 306 -17.24 26.43 13.99
CA SER A 306 -15.84 26.82 14.24
C SER A 306 -15.64 28.30 13.96
N ASP A 307 -15.04 29.01 14.92
CA ASP A 307 -14.73 30.44 14.77
C ASP A 307 -13.75 30.68 13.60
N ILE A 308 -12.75 29.81 13.41
CA ILE A 308 -11.83 29.90 12.26
C ILE A 308 -12.60 29.77 10.95
N VAL A 309 -13.48 28.77 10.83
CA VAL A 309 -14.25 28.54 9.61
C VAL A 309 -15.21 29.66 9.30
N MET A 310 -15.84 30.22 10.32
CA MET A 310 -16.84 31.30 10.16
C MET A 310 -16.18 32.66 9.92
N ASN A 311 -15.12 32.99 10.66
CA ASN A 311 -14.66 34.36 10.81
C ASN A 311 -13.23 34.60 10.32
N ASP A 312 -12.40 33.58 10.15
CA ASP A 312 -10.98 33.72 9.76
C ASP A 312 -10.64 32.94 8.49
N LYS A 313 -10.99 33.54 7.34
CA LYS A 313 -10.70 32.95 6.00
C LYS A 313 -9.21 32.69 5.78
N ALA A 314 -8.37 33.66 6.18
CA ALA A 314 -6.94 33.58 5.94
C ALA A 314 -6.31 32.41 6.73
N ARG A 315 -6.69 32.28 8.01
CA ARG A 315 -6.22 31.17 8.85
C ARG A 315 -6.72 29.81 8.34
N GLN A 316 -7.93 29.75 7.80
CA GLN A 316 -8.45 28.52 7.22
C GLN A 316 -7.66 28.11 5.95
N ILE A 317 -7.32 29.07 5.10
CA ILE A 317 -6.45 28.83 3.93
C ILE A 317 -5.08 28.34 4.39
N GLU A 318 -4.43 29.03 5.32
CA GLU A 318 -3.14 28.64 5.88
C GLU A 318 -3.15 27.20 6.43
N ILE A 319 -4.17 26.83 7.19
CA ILE A 319 -4.32 25.45 7.71
C ILE A 319 -4.40 24.40 6.59
N LEU A 320 -5.11 24.69 5.49
CA LEU A 320 -5.16 23.76 4.37
C LEU A 320 -3.84 23.74 3.60
N MET A 321 -3.17 24.88 3.47
CA MET A 321 -1.90 24.96 2.74
C MET A 321 -0.73 24.36 3.51
N GLU A 322 -0.63 24.60 4.82
CA GLU A 322 0.54 24.23 5.62
C GLU A 322 0.29 23.07 6.58
N GLY A 323 -0.99 22.75 6.84
CA GLY A 323 -1.36 21.82 7.90
C GLY A 323 -1.25 22.46 9.28
N VAL A 324 -1.24 21.65 10.33
CA VAL A 324 -1.06 22.09 11.71
C VAL A 324 0.06 21.30 12.35
N GLN A 325 1.17 21.98 12.66
CA GLN A 325 2.34 21.34 13.23
C GLN A 325 2.01 20.58 14.53
N GLY A 326 2.38 19.32 14.61
CA GLY A 326 2.14 18.46 15.77
C GLY A 326 0.71 17.91 15.89
N ALA A 327 -0.15 18.15 14.88
CA ALA A 327 -1.50 17.60 14.81
C ALA A 327 -1.67 16.67 13.60
N ALA A 328 -2.79 15.95 13.56
CA ALA A 328 -3.13 15.07 12.42
C ALA A 328 -3.59 15.83 11.16
N MET A 329 -3.77 17.15 11.23
CA MET A 329 -4.15 17.98 10.08
C MET A 329 -2.92 18.26 9.23
N GLN A 330 -2.80 17.53 8.12
CA GLN A 330 -1.70 17.65 7.17
C GLN A 330 -1.89 18.81 6.19
N SER A 331 -0.84 19.20 5.49
CA SER A 331 -0.91 20.10 4.34
C SER A 331 -1.68 19.44 3.18
N TYR A 332 -2.50 20.25 2.51
CA TYR A 332 -3.19 19.87 1.28
C TYR A 332 -2.69 20.62 0.05
N ALA A 333 -1.67 21.48 0.20
CA ALA A 333 -1.13 22.29 -0.89
C ALA A 333 -0.65 21.45 -2.11
N GLU A 334 -0.06 20.29 -1.84
CA GLU A 334 0.38 19.37 -2.90
C GLU A 334 -0.67 18.33 -3.29
N GLN A 335 -1.79 18.27 -2.56
CA GLN A 335 -2.80 17.22 -2.67
C GLN A 335 -4.07 17.67 -3.38
N LEU A 336 -4.38 18.96 -3.29
CA LEU A 336 -5.54 19.59 -3.90
C LEU A 336 -5.05 20.76 -4.75
N THR A 337 -5.69 20.96 -5.88
CA THR A 337 -5.47 22.15 -6.71
C THR A 337 -6.00 23.40 -6.04
N GLU A 338 -5.57 24.56 -6.48
CA GLU A 338 -6.04 25.85 -5.97
C GLU A 338 -7.56 25.97 -6.07
N VAL A 339 -8.15 25.42 -7.14
CA VAL A 339 -9.61 25.41 -7.34
C VAL A 339 -10.28 24.51 -6.31
N GLU A 340 -9.72 23.35 -6.04
CA GLU A 340 -10.26 22.39 -5.06
C GLU A 340 -10.14 22.91 -3.63
N ILE A 341 -9.02 23.55 -3.28
CA ILE A 341 -8.84 24.21 -1.97
C ILE A 341 -9.87 25.31 -1.81
N ALA A 342 -10.02 26.18 -2.80
CA ALA A 342 -11.00 27.26 -2.78
C ALA A 342 -12.43 26.72 -2.66
N ALA A 343 -12.75 25.63 -3.36
CA ALA A 343 -14.06 24.98 -3.33
C ALA A 343 -14.36 24.38 -1.96
N VAL A 344 -13.45 23.60 -1.36
CA VAL A 344 -13.69 22.96 -0.07
C VAL A 344 -13.76 23.99 1.08
N ILE A 345 -12.98 25.08 1.02
CA ILE A 345 -13.08 26.17 1.98
C ILE A 345 -14.45 26.84 1.83
N THR A 346 -14.88 27.16 0.61
CA THR A 346 -16.21 27.75 0.35
C THR A 346 -17.31 26.83 0.86
N TYR A 347 -17.21 25.51 0.61
CA TYR A 347 -18.18 24.54 1.13
C TYR A 347 -18.27 24.53 2.64
N THR A 348 -17.15 24.43 3.34
CA THR A 348 -17.14 24.37 4.82
C THR A 348 -17.63 25.68 5.45
N ARG A 349 -17.33 26.82 4.84
CA ARG A 349 -17.79 28.13 5.30
C ARG A 349 -19.30 28.33 5.14
N LYS A 350 -19.91 27.71 4.13
CA LYS A 350 -21.34 27.86 3.83
C LYS A 350 -22.22 26.69 4.31
N SER A 351 -21.61 25.57 4.75
CA SER A 351 -22.32 24.39 5.25
C SER A 351 -22.62 24.48 6.76
N TRP A 352 -23.46 23.57 7.24
CA TRP A 352 -23.77 23.36 8.68
C TRP A 352 -24.15 24.62 9.48
N ASN A 353 -24.80 25.59 8.82
CA ASN A 353 -25.16 26.87 9.37
C ASN A 353 -23.95 27.77 9.79
N ASN A 354 -22.78 27.56 9.16
CA ASN A 354 -21.62 28.42 9.38
C ASN A 354 -21.79 29.83 8.75
N ASP A 355 -22.72 30.01 7.81
CA ASP A 355 -23.07 31.28 7.18
C ASP A 355 -24.56 31.61 7.40
N PRO A 356 -24.98 31.95 8.63
CA PRO A 356 -26.38 32.21 8.93
C PRO A 356 -26.91 33.48 8.27
N THR A 357 -26.04 34.39 7.81
CA THR A 357 -26.41 35.64 7.15
C THR A 357 -26.35 35.55 5.62
N GLY A 358 -25.81 34.50 5.07
CA GLY A 358 -25.57 34.33 3.62
C GLY A 358 -24.46 35.23 3.06
N ASN A 359 -23.67 35.86 3.92
CA ASN A 359 -22.65 36.85 3.54
C ASN A 359 -21.22 36.33 3.60
N ALA A 360 -21.01 35.05 3.92
CA ALA A 360 -19.65 34.51 3.91
C ALA A 360 -19.03 34.63 2.52
N GLU A 361 -17.87 35.24 2.45
CA GLU A 361 -17.12 35.40 1.21
C GLU A 361 -16.72 34.03 0.67
N ILE A 362 -16.85 33.85 -0.64
CA ILE A 362 -16.23 32.72 -1.33
C ILE A 362 -14.72 32.93 -1.38
N VAL A 363 -13.98 31.84 -1.53
CA VAL A 363 -12.54 31.88 -1.77
C VAL A 363 -12.30 31.73 -3.27
N ALA A 364 -11.64 32.71 -3.88
CA ALA A 364 -11.26 32.59 -5.29
C ALA A 364 -10.01 31.68 -5.42
N PRO A 365 -9.94 30.80 -6.43
CA PRO A 365 -8.75 29.97 -6.64
C PRO A 365 -7.46 30.79 -6.76
N LYS A 366 -7.54 31.98 -7.35
CA LYS A 366 -6.41 32.90 -7.45
C LYS A 366 -5.87 33.35 -6.09
N GLU A 367 -6.72 33.50 -5.06
CA GLU A 367 -6.25 33.82 -3.70
C GLU A 367 -5.35 32.72 -3.14
N ILE A 368 -5.65 31.45 -3.46
CA ILE A 368 -4.82 30.31 -3.06
C ILE A 368 -3.48 30.33 -3.81
N LEU A 369 -3.51 30.57 -5.13
CA LEU A 369 -2.30 30.65 -5.96
C LEU A 369 -1.37 31.78 -5.47
N ASP A 370 -1.93 32.97 -5.20
CA ASP A 370 -1.14 34.12 -4.74
C ASP A 370 -0.45 33.83 -3.38
N LEU A 371 -1.10 33.09 -2.49
CA LEU A 371 -0.50 32.66 -1.21
C LEU A 371 0.56 31.58 -1.41
N SER A 372 0.36 30.63 -2.30
CA SER A 372 1.35 29.58 -2.58
C SER A 372 2.66 30.16 -3.11
N LEU A 373 2.62 31.22 -3.90
CA LEU A 373 3.80 31.91 -4.45
C LEU A 373 4.60 32.73 -3.41
N ILE A 374 4.01 33.05 -2.27
CA ILE A 374 4.68 33.80 -1.20
C ILE A 374 5.51 32.87 -0.30
N HIS A 375 5.21 31.57 -0.29
CA HIS A 375 5.83 30.56 0.60
C HIS A 375 6.88 29.67 -0.10
N ILE A 376 7.23 29.95 -1.37
CA ILE A 376 8.37 29.42 -2.09
C ILE A 376 9.54 30.37 -1.91
#